data_30907eb2cbf7009732d7929fec5844f5
#
_entry.id   30907eb2cbf7009732d7929fec5844f5
#
_cell.length_a   1.000
_cell.length_b   1.000
_cell.length_c   1.000
_cell.angle_alpha   90.00
_cell.angle_beta   90.00
_cell.angle_gamma   90.00
#
_symmetry.space_group_name_H-M   'P 1'
#
loop_
_entity.id
_entity.type
_entity.pdbx_description
1 polymer ?
#
loop_
_entity_poly.entity_id
_entity_poly.type
_entity_poly.pdbx_seq_one_letter_code
_entity_poly.pdbx_strand_id
1 'polypeptide(L)'
;MTSTLNLHTLKDVLITPLQLVDEPLEINETIPPDTLDYSADVRQVSPLPVQGTADLLIEHRSSNSQVNDIRLRATYHGDFEILCARCVEPVALPLAGEFDLIFRPEEADANPGERAITPDETEIGYYQESGLLLEDVVREQVLLSLPGRTLCKEDCKGLCPRCGQNLNLATCSCGEAPANPQWNALADLASKLELKH
;
A
#
# COMPACT_ATOMS: atom_id res chain seq x y z
N MET A 1 -37.59 20.82 -2.88
CA MET A 1 -36.46 21.64 -3.37
C MET A 1 -35.21 20.87 -2.97
N THR A 2 -34.72 20.15 -3.92
CA THR A 2 -33.62 19.18 -3.78
C THR A 2 -32.30 19.90 -3.67
N SER A 3 -31.68 19.76 -2.49
CA SER A 3 -30.34 20.27 -2.26
C SER A 3 -29.35 19.38 -3.01
N THR A 4 -28.68 19.97 -3.97
CA THR A 4 -27.60 19.40 -4.78
C THR A 4 -26.46 18.90 -3.86
N LEU A 5 -26.25 17.60 -3.90
CA LEU A 5 -25.03 16.97 -3.39
C LEU A 5 -23.82 17.60 -4.10
N ASN A 6 -23.03 18.34 -3.35
CA ASN A 6 -21.68 18.70 -3.77
C ASN A 6 -20.89 17.40 -3.87
N LEU A 7 -20.61 16.98 -5.10
CA LEU A 7 -19.51 16.05 -5.37
C LEU A 7 -18.20 16.80 -5.05
N HIS A 8 -17.80 16.77 -3.79
CA HIS A 8 -16.41 17.03 -3.48
C HIS A 8 -15.61 15.87 -4.08
N THR A 9 -14.95 16.16 -5.17
CA THR A 9 -13.87 15.33 -5.68
C THR A 9 -12.83 15.29 -4.58
N LEU A 10 -12.51 14.11 -4.06
CA LEU A 10 -11.61 13.81 -2.95
C LEU A 10 -10.15 14.25 -3.16
N LYS A 11 -9.92 15.14 -4.07
CA LYS A 11 -8.58 15.59 -4.38
C LYS A 11 -8.12 16.62 -3.37
N ASP A 12 -7.92 16.30 -2.10
CA ASP A 12 -7.32 17.22 -1.10
C ASP A 12 -8.05 17.22 0.27
N VAL A 13 -8.44 16.03 0.81
CA VAL A 13 -8.84 16.00 2.23
C VAL A 13 -7.59 16.14 3.09
N LEU A 14 -7.27 17.39 3.41
CA LEU A 14 -6.17 17.75 4.29
C LEU A 14 -6.65 17.78 5.74
N ILE A 15 -6.09 16.92 6.57
CA ILE A 15 -6.36 16.86 8.01
C ILE A 15 -5.27 17.65 8.72
N THR A 16 -5.66 18.71 9.41
CA THR A 16 -4.72 19.55 10.18
C THR A 16 -4.99 19.44 11.68
N PRO A 17 -3.98 19.59 12.54
CA PRO A 17 -4.18 19.61 14.00
C PRO A 17 -5.19 20.65 14.45
N LEU A 18 -5.25 21.80 13.76
CA LEU A 18 -6.15 22.89 14.13
C LEU A 18 -7.64 22.51 14.00
N GLN A 19 -7.99 21.67 13.02
CA GLN A 19 -9.36 21.16 12.83
C GLN A 19 -9.78 20.20 13.94
N LEU A 20 -8.82 19.58 14.62
CA LEU A 20 -9.04 18.53 15.61
C LEU A 20 -9.01 19.03 17.07
N VAL A 21 -8.83 20.36 17.28
CA VAL A 21 -8.69 20.92 18.64
C VAL A 21 -9.96 20.77 19.48
N ASP A 22 -11.12 21.03 18.87
CA ASP A 22 -12.38 21.09 19.59
C ASP A 22 -13.11 19.73 19.60
N GLU A 23 -13.04 18.99 18.49
CA GLU A 23 -13.72 17.69 18.34
C GLU A 23 -13.01 16.81 17.32
N PRO A 24 -13.13 15.47 17.44
CA PRO A 24 -12.66 14.55 16.40
C PRO A 24 -13.32 14.82 15.05
N LEU A 25 -12.56 14.65 13.97
CA LEU A 25 -13.08 14.75 12.61
C LEU A 25 -13.63 13.40 12.17
N GLU A 26 -14.92 13.37 11.87
CA GLU A 26 -15.56 12.21 11.24
C GLU A 26 -15.20 12.13 9.75
N ILE A 27 -14.73 10.97 9.33
CA ILE A 27 -14.38 10.66 7.94
C ILE A 27 -15.45 9.76 7.35
N ASN A 28 -16.09 10.22 6.29
CA ASN A 28 -17.07 9.44 5.53
C ASN A 28 -16.96 9.82 4.05
N GLU A 29 -15.92 9.29 3.44
CA GLU A 29 -15.50 9.65 2.09
C GLU A 29 -15.61 8.45 1.14
N THR A 30 -15.69 8.74 -0.15
CA THR A 30 -15.68 7.69 -1.18
C THR A 30 -14.74 8.10 -2.29
N ILE A 31 -13.68 7.32 -2.46
CA ILE A 31 -12.65 7.56 -3.47
C ILE A 31 -13.09 6.89 -4.79
N PRO A 32 -13.36 7.67 -5.85
CA PRO A 32 -13.68 7.12 -7.16
C PRO A 32 -12.51 6.35 -7.77
N PRO A 33 -12.75 5.37 -8.67
CA PRO A 33 -11.70 4.80 -9.51
C PRO A 33 -10.92 5.89 -10.27
N ASP A 34 -9.66 5.62 -10.59
CA ASP A 34 -8.74 6.50 -11.31
C ASP A 34 -8.39 7.83 -10.59
N THR A 35 -8.75 7.94 -9.30
CA THR A 35 -8.36 9.09 -8.47
C THR A 35 -6.98 8.90 -7.86
N LEU A 36 -6.70 7.70 -7.33
CA LEU A 36 -5.42 7.36 -6.74
C LEU A 36 -4.57 6.54 -7.72
N ASP A 37 -3.30 6.91 -7.83
CA ASP A 37 -2.31 6.14 -8.60
C ASP A 37 -1.64 5.13 -7.66
N TYR A 38 -1.94 3.85 -7.81
CA TYR A 38 -1.38 2.79 -6.99
C TYR A 38 -0.04 2.28 -7.57
N SER A 39 -0.11 1.62 -8.70
CA SER A 39 1.05 1.12 -9.47
C SER A 39 0.58 0.62 -10.84
N ALA A 40 1.52 0.37 -11.76
CA ALA A 40 1.18 -0.04 -13.13
C ALA A 40 0.45 -1.40 -13.23
N ASP A 41 0.54 -2.22 -12.20
CA ASP A 41 -0.05 -3.56 -12.12
C ASP A 41 -1.29 -3.63 -11.20
N VAL A 42 -1.72 -2.52 -10.61
CA VAL A 42 -2.87 -2.43 -9.70
C VAL A 42 -3.85 -1.36 -10.18
N ARG A 43 -5.10 -1.72 -10.35
CA ARG A 43 -6.17 -0.82 -10.72
C ARG A 43 -7.37 -0.94 -9.80
N GLN A 44 -7.85 0.16 -9.27
CA GLN A 44 -9.13 0.23 -8.56
C GLN A 44 -10.28 0.17 -9.59
N VAL A 45 -11.25 -0.71 -9.40
CA VAL A 45 -12.37 -0.90 -10.34
C VAL A 45 -13.73 -0.51 -9.78
N SER A 46 -13.85 -0.39 -8.45
CA SER A 46 -15.06 0.12 -7.81
C SER A 46 -14.76 1.34 -6.94
N PRO A 47 -15.77 2.15 -6.59
CA PRO A 47 -15.62 3.18 -5.57
C PRO A 47 -15.10 2.58 -4.27
N LEU A 48 -14.20 3.30 -3.58
CA LEU A 48 -13.57 2.92 -2.32
C LEU A 48 -14.13 3.79 -1.19
N PRO A 49 -15.18 3.37 -0.47
CA PRO A 49 -15.62 4.05 0.72
C PRO A 49 -14.57 3.93 1.83
N VAL A 50 -14.32 5.05 2.51
CA VAL A 50 -13.43 5.20 3.64
C VAL A 50 -14.21 5.81 4.78
N GLN A 51 -14.29 5.12 5.91
CA GLN A 51 -15.03 5.55 7.09
C GLN A 51 -14.17 5.47 8.33
N GLY A 52 -14.19 6.51 9.15
CA GLY A 52 -13.34 6.54 10.33
C GLY A 52 -13.35 7.86 11.06
N THR A 53 -12.32 8.07 11.88
CA THR A 53 -12.14 9.28 12.68
C THR A 53 -10.68 9.71 12.71
N ALA A 54 -10.45 11.02 12.77
CA ALA A 54 -9.16 11.59 13.10
C ALA A 54 -9.23 12.32 14.43
N ASP A 55 -8.29 12.05 15.32
CA ASP A 55 -8.21 12.62 16.67
C ASP A 55 -6.88 13.36 16.86
N LEU A 56 -6.87 14.44 17.66
CA LEU A 56 -5.65 15.11 18.08
C LEU A 56 -5.10 14.45 19.36
N LEU A 57 -3.85 14.03 19.32
CA LEU A 57 -3.10 13.57 20.48
C LEU A 57 -2.05 14.61 20.84
N ILE A 58 -2.09 15.14 22.07
CA ILE A 58 -1.14 16.13 22.54
C ILE A 58 -0.13 15.46 23.46
N GLU A 59 1.11 15.34 23.00
CA GLU A 59 2.24 14.87 23.80
C GLU A 59 2.97 16.04 24.44
N HIS A 60 3.08 16.05 25.76
CA HIS A 60 3.84 17.06 26.49
C HIS A 60 5.26 16.56 26.74
N ARG A 61 6.24 17.09 26.00
CA ARG A 61 7.67 16.72 26.12
C ARG A 61 8.41 17.50 27.20
N SER A 62 7.96 18.72 27.48
CA SER A 62 8.50 19.57 28.57
C SER A 62 7.47 20.62 28.99
N SER A 63 7.79 21.45 29.99
CA SER A 63 6.89 22.52 30.46
C SER A 63 6.50 23.54 29.38
N ASN A 64 7.27 23.64 28.30
CA ASN A 64 7.04 24.60 27.21
C ASN A 64 7.06 23.96 25.81
N SER A 65 7.06 22.65 25.71
CA SER A 65 7.08 21.93 24.43
C SER A 65 5.99 20.88 24.40
N GLN A 66 5.12 21.00 23.42
CA GLN A 66 4.10 19.99 23.10
C GLN A 66 4.21 19.59 21.63
N VAL A 67 3.85 18.36 21.34
CA VAL A 67 3.76 17.82 19.99
C VAL A 67 2.30 17.45 19.73
N ASN A 68 1.79 17.84 18.60
CA ASN A 68 0.42 17.59 18.17
C ASN A 68 0.41 16.43 17.17
N ASP A 69 0.24 15.22 17.67
CA ASP A 69 0.12 14.03 16.83
C ASP A 69 -1.32 13.87 16.33
N ILE A 70 -1.50 13.37 15.12
CA ILE A 70 -2.80 13.02 14.53
C ILE A 70 -2.95 11.51 14.60
N ARG A 71 -3.98 11.00 15.29
CA ARG A 71 -4.36 9.59 15.21
C ARG A 71 -5.47 9.42 14.20
N LEU A 72 -5.25 8.58 13.21
CA LEU A 72 -6.19 8.30 12.14
C LEU A 72 -6.62 6.83 12.20
N ARG A 73 -7.91 6.60 12.42
CA ARG A 73 -8.53 5.27 12.45
C ARG A 73 -9.57 5.19 11.36
N ALA A 74 -9.43 4.26 10.45
CA ALA A 74 -10.41 4.11 9.39
C ALA A 74 -10.50 2.67 8.88
N THR A 75 -11.62 2.39 8.22
CA THR A 75 -11.86 1.18 7.44
C THR A 75 -12.09 1.55 5.99
N TYR A 76 -11.73 0.65 5.10
CA TYR A 76 -12.00 0.81 3.67
C TYR A 76 -12.35 -0.54 3.04
N HIS A 77 -13.05 -0.54 1.93
CA HIS A 77 -13.30 -1.71 1.11
C HIS A 77 -13.54 -1.33 -0.35
N GLY A 78 -13.16 -2.22 -1.26
CA GLY A 78 -13.36 -1.98 -2.69
C GLY A 78 -12.84 -3.14 -3.53
N ASP A 79 -13.12 -3.07 -4.83
CA ASP A 79 -12.66 -4.07 -5.78
C ASP A 79 -11.49 -3.53 -6.59
N PHE A 80 -10.50 -4.39 -6.76
CA PHE A 80 -9.28 -4.10 -7.50
C PHE A 80 -9.03 -5.17 -8.56
N GLU A 81 -8.28 -4.81 -9.57
CA GLU A 81 -7.66 -5.73 -10.51
C GLU A 81 -6.14 -5.65 -10.34
N ILE A 82 -5.50 -6.82 -10.22
CA ILE A 82 -4.05 -6.93 -10.11
C ILE A 82 -3.57 -7.87 -11.21
N LEU A 83 -2.43 -7.56 -11.83
CA LEU A 83 -1.88 -8.43 -12.85
C LEU A 83 -1.30 -9.71 -12.24
N CYS A 84 -1.63 -10.85 -12.85
CA CYS A 84 -1.06 -12.13 -12.47
C CYS A 84 0.47 -12.11 -12.62
N ALA A 85 1.20 -12.48 -11.57
CA ALA A 85 2.67 -12.47 -11.54
C ALA A 85 3.34 -13.44 -12.53
N ARG A 86 2.56 -14.30 -13.22
CA ARG A 86 3.09 -15.23 -14.22
C ARG A 86 2.65 -14.93 -15.65
N CYS A 87 1.40 -14.60 -15.88
CA CYS A 87 0.84 -14.44 -17.22
C CYS A 87 0.36 -13.03 -17.53
N VAL A 88 0.44 -12.10 -16.57
CA VAL A 88 0.08 -10.68 -16.72
C VAL A 88 -1.41 -10.47 -17.05
N GLU A 89 -2.24 -11.50 -16.93
CA GLU A 89 -3.69 -11.37 -17.04
C GLU A 89 -4.27 -10.71 -15.77
N PRO A 90 -5.30 -9.87 -15.89
CA PRO A 90 -5.93 -9.25 -14.74
C PRO A 90 -6.64 -10.28 -13.85
N VAL A 91 -6.51 -10.11 -12.55
CA VAL A 91 -7.14 -10.92 -11.51
C VAL A 91 -7.95 -10.00 -10.62
N ALA A 92 -9.25 -10.26 -10.51
CA ALA A 92 -10.11 -9.52 -9.60
C ALA A 92 -9.75 -9.84 -8.14
N LEU A 93 -9.60 -8.79 -7.33
CA LEU A 93 -9.25 -8.87 -5.92
C LEU A 93 -10.13 -7.92 -5.11
N PRO A 94 -11.13 -8.44 -4.37
CA PRO A 94 -11.81 -7.65 -3.37
C PRO A 94 -10.84 -7.38 -2.20
N LEU A 95 -10.71 -6.13 -1.81
CA LEU A 95 -9.91 -5.69 -0.67
C LEU A 95 -10.79 -5.03 0.38
N ALA A 96 -10.51 -5.34 1.63
CA ALA A 96 -11.04 -4.63 2.78
C ALA A 96 -9.92 -4.54 3.81
N GLY A 97 -9.82 -3.40 4.47
CA GLY A 97 -8.81 -3.18 5.50
C GLY A 97 -9.29 -2.22 6.57
N GLU A 98 -8.59 -2.26 7.68
CA GLU A 98 -8.71 -1.32 8.78
C GLU A 98 -7.32 -0.89 9.22
N PHE A 99 -7.19 0.33 9.69
CA PHE A 99 -5.95 0.84 10.22
C PHE A 99 -6.17 1.81 11.38
N ASP A 100 -5.18 1.86 12.27
CA ASP A 100 -5.09 2.77 13.41
C ASP A 100 -3.65 3.29 13.45
N LEU A 101 -3.42 4.50 12.96
CA LEU A 101 -2.11 5.07 12.72
C LEU A 101 -1.95 6.38 13.48
N ILE A 102 -0.73 6.65 13.93
CA ILE A 102 -0.35 7.91 14.55
C ILE A 102 0.64 8.62 13.63
N PHE A 103 0.38 9.89 13.38
CA PHE A 103 1.23 10.75 12.58
C PHE A 103 1.72 11.92 13.40
N ARG A 104 3.00 12.22 13.33
CA ARG A 104 3.71 13.28 14.05
C ARG A 104 4.16 14.36 13.08
N PRO A 105 4.20 15.65 13.48
CA PRO A 105 4.81 16.67 12.63
C PRO A 105 6.30 16.37 12.43
N GLU A 106 6.77 16.45 11.17
CA GLU A 106 8.16 16.11 10.79
C GLU A 106 9.19 16.90 11.60
N GLU A 107 8.90 18.17 11.91
CA GLU A 107 9.78 19.03 12.66
C GLU A 107 9.94 18.64 14.14
N ALA A 108 9.00 17.88 14.69
CA ALA A 108 9.02 17.49 16.11
C ALA A 108 10.21 16.61 16.48
N ASP A 109 10.71 15.83 15.51
CA ASP A 109 11.83 14.91 15.67
C ASP A 109 13.06 15.31 14.84
N ALA A 110 13.03 16.48 14.19
CA ALA A 110 14.14 17.03 13.43
C ALA A 110 15.34 17.40 14.31
N ASN A 111 15.97 16.41 14.92
CA ASN A 111 17.17 16.60 15.72
C ASN A 111 18.41 16.23 14.90
N PRO A 112 19.43 17.13 14.78
CA PRO A 112 20.60 16.89 13.94
C PRO A 112 21.57 15.84 14.51
N GLY A 113 21.13 14.89 15.30
CA GLY A 113 21.95 13.87 15.93
C GLY A 113 21.37 12.45 15.76
N GLU A 114 22.25 11.47 15.70
CA GLU A 114 21.90 10.07 15.77
C GLU A 114 21.32 9.75 17.17
N ARG A 115 20.09 9.25 17.25
CA ARG A 115 19.45 8.84 18.50
C ARG A 115 18.91 7.42 18.39
N ALA A 116 18.85 6.72 19.51
CA ALA A 116 18.11 5.47 19.57
C ALA A 116 16.61 5.76 19.53
N ILE A 117 15.88 5.06 18.66
CA ILE A 117 14.43 5.07 18.61
C ILE A 117 13.87 3.90 19.42
N THR A 118 12.75 4.11 20.08
CA THR A 118 12.03 3.06 20.80
C THR A 118 11.15 2.25 19.83
N PRO A 119 10.77 1.01 20.16
CA PRO A 119 9.86 0.24 19.31
C PRO A 119 8.56 0.98 18.99
N ASP A 120 7.98 1.71 19.94
CA ASP A 120 6.74 2.47 19.78
C ASP A 120 6.90 3.61 18.76
N GLU A 121 8.10 4.20 18.65
CA GLU A 121 8.38 5.25 17.67
C GLU A 121 8.54 4.72 16.24
N THR A 122 8.73 3.41 16.05
CA THR A 122 8.81 2.80 14.71
C THR A 122 7.47 2.72 14.00
N GLU A 123 6.38 2.86 14.73
CA GLU A 123 5.00 2.82 14.21
C GLU A 123 4.41 4.21 13.94
N ILE A 124 5.20 5.28 14.17
CA ILE A 124 4.77 6.66 13.95
C ILE A 124 5.11 7.07 12.52
N GLY A 125 4.09 7.46 11.76
CA GLY A 125 4.25 8.17 10.49
C GLY A 125 4.53 9.66 10.71
N TYR A 126 4.87 10.37 9.64
CA TYR A 126 5.12 11.81 9.72
C TYR A 126 4.23 12.58 8.76
N TYR A 127 3.80 13.78 9.17
CA TYR A 127 3.10 14.72 8.33
C TYR A 127 3.85 16.06 8.26
N GLN A 128 3.67 16.79 7.15
CA GLN A 128 4.29 18.09 6.92
C GLN A 128 3.45 19.23 7.52
N GLU A 129 4.00 20.45 7.60
CA GLU A 129 3.34 21.65 8.14
C GLU A 129 1.92 21.87 7.57
N SER A 130 1.69 21.52 6.31
CA SER A 130 0.37 21.65 5.65
C SER A 130 -0.69 20.74 6.25
N GLY A 131 -0.30 19.65 6.94
CA GLY A 131 -1.19 18.63 7.49
C GLY A 131 -1.02 17.26 6.84
N LEU A 132 -1.92 16.34 7.16
CA LEU A 132 -1.95 14.96 6.69
C LEU A 132 -2.95 14.82 5.53
N LEU A 133 -2.51 14.33 4.36
CA LEU A 133 -3.38 13.99 3.25
C LEU A 133 -4.00 12.62 3.45
N LEU A 134 -5.33 12.54 3.57
CA LEU A 134 -6.06 11.28 3.75
C LEU A 134 -5.80 10.30 2.60
N GLU A 135 -5.74 10.80 1.39
CA GLU A 135 -5.53 10.02 0.16
C GLU A 135 -4.20 9.28 0.16
N ASP A 136 -3.13 9.93 0.61
CA ASP A 136 -1.80 9.32 0.68
C ASP A 136 -1.80 8.16 1.69
N VAL A 137 -2.45 8.35 2.84
CA VAL A 137 -2.58 7.30 3.85
C VAL A 137 -3.39 6.13 3.33
N VAL A 138 -4.56 6.38 2.75
CA VAL A 138 -5.42 5.32 2.19
C VAL A 138 -4.70 4.57 1.07
N ARG A 139 -4.02 5.30 0.17
CA ARG A 139 -3.22 4.71 -0.91
C ARG A 139 -2.15 3.77 -0.36
N GLU A 140 -1.42 4.21 0.66
CA GLU A 140 -0.38 3.40 1.32
C GLU A 140 -0.99 2.14 1.95
N GLN A 141 -2.08 2.28 2.69
CA GLN A 141 -2.73 1.15 3.36
C GLN A 141 -3.31 0.12 2.36
N VAL A 142 -3.86 0.59 1.24
CA VAL A 142 -4.27 -0.30 0.15
C VAL A 142 -3.07 -1.06 -0.41
N LEU A 143 -1.96 -0.37 -0.71
CA LEU A 143 -0.74 -1.01 -1.24
C LEU A 143 -0.16 -2.04 -0.26
N LEU A 144 -0.16 -1.74 1.05
CA LEU A 144 0.33 -2.66 2.08
C LEU A 144 -0.58 -3.88 2.28
N SER A 145 -1.87 -3.78 1.96
CA SER A 145 -2.82 -4.90 2.06
C SER A 145 -2.78 -5.84 0.87
N LEU A 146 -2.06 -5.47 -0.22
CA LEU A 146 -1.95 -6.32 -1.39
C LEU A 146 -1.14 -7.59 -1.09
N PRO A 147 -1.56 -8.76 -1.62
CA PRO A 147 -0.76 -9.96 -1.50
C PRO A 147 0.56 -9.79 -2.27
N GLY A 148 1.68 -10.23 -1.67
CA GLY A 148 3.00 -10.11 -2.30
C GLY A 148 3.13 -10.85 -3.65
N ARG A 149 2.16 -11.72 -3.97
CA ARG A 149 2.09 -12.44 -5.24
C ARG A 149 0.66 -12.84 -5.55
N THR A 150 0.12 -12.38 -6.66
CA THR A 150 -1.21 -12.76 -7.17
C THR A 150 -1.07 -13.66 -8.37
N LEU A 151 -1.82 -14.77 -8.40
CA LEU A 151 -1.89 -15.69 -9.53
C LEU A 151 -3.35 -15.82 -9.99
N CYS A 152 -3.58 -15.89 -11.31
CA CYS A 152 -4.92 -16.13 -11.86
C CYS A 152 -5.43 -17.54 -11.52
N LYS A 153 -4.52 -18.50 -11.30
CA LYS A 153 -4.76 -19.87 -10.84
C LYS A 153 -3.45 -20.48 -10.34
N GLU A 154 -3.50 -21.45 -9.44
CA GLU A 154 -2.34 -22.09 -8.83
C GLU A 154 -1.37 -22.70 -9.86
N ASP A 155 -1.92 -23.37 -10.87
CA ASP A 155 -1.19 -24.02 -11.97
C ASP A 155 -0.91 -23.11 -13.17
N CYS A 156 -0.95 -21.77 -12.98
CA CYS A 156 -0.69 -20.81 -14.05
C CYS A 156 0.66 -21.09 -14.70
N LYS A 157 0.66 -21.34 -16.01
CA LYS A 157 1.86 -21.67 -16.79
C LYS A 157 2.69 -20.42 -17.18
N GLY A 158 2.11 -19.24 -17.03
CA GLY A 158 2.77 -17.97 -17.30
C GLY A 158 2.93 -17.66 -18.78
N LEU A 159 3.84 -16.73 -19.06
CA LEU A 159 4.26 -16.37 -20.40
C LEU A 159 5.50 -17.16 -20.82
N CYS A 160 5.59 -17.47 -22.09
CA CYS A 160 6.83 -18.01 -22.66
C CYS A 160 7.97 -16.99 -22.54
N PRO A 161 9.12 -17.33 -21.94
CA PRO A 161 10.22 -16.39 -21.74
C PRO A 161 10.91 -15.93 -23.04
N ARG A 162 10.60 -16.57 -24.19
CA ARG A 162 11.18 -16.23 -25.48
C ARG A 162 10.27 -15.38 -26.35
N CYS A 163 8.98 -15.73 -26.45
CA CYS A 163 8.06 -15.09 -27.39
C CYS A 163 6.89 -14.37 -26.70
N GLY A 164 6.77 -14.43 -25.35
CA GLY A 164 5.68 -13.79 -24.63
C GLY A 164 4.32 -14.47 -24.78
N GLN A 165 4.22 -15.62 -25.47
CA GLN A 165 2.96 -16.36 -25.62
C GLN A 165 2.43 -16.77 -24.25
N ASN A 166 1.14 -16.50 -23.98
CA ASN A 166 0.48 -16.99 -22.78
C ASN A 166 0.28 -18.52 -22.88
N LEU A 167 1.04 -19.24 -22.06
CA LEU A 167 1.05 -20.71 -22.07
C LEU A 167 -0.18 -21.35 -21.43
N ASN A 168 -1.08 -20.55 -20.83
CA ASN A 168 -2.38 -21.01 -20.40
C ASN A 168 -3.38 -21.11 -21.56
N LEU A 169 -3.18 -20.32 -22.62
CA LEU A 169 -4.08 -20.22 -23.77
C LEU A 169 -3.62 -21.08 -24.94
N ALA A 170 -2.31 -21.12 -25.20
CA ALA A 170 -1.74 -21.89 -26.31
C ALA A 170 -0.31 -22.33 -26.02
N THR A 171 0.13 -23.39 -26.70
CA THR A 171 1.52 -23.83 -26.70
C THR A 171 2.31 -23.00 -27.72
N CYS A 172 3.59 -22.71 -27.44
CA CYS A 172 4.49 -22.09 -28.39
C CYS A 172 5.50 -23.12 -28.96
N SER A 173 6.09 -22.78 -30.08
CA SER A 173 7.11 -23.61 -30.79
C SER A 173 8.55 -23.29 -30.36
N CYS A 174 8.77 -22.52 -29.32
CA CYS A 174 10.11 -22.02 -28.97
C CYS A 174 11.05 -23.08 -28.35
N GLY A 175 10.55 -24.25 -28.01
CA GLY A 175 11.35 -25.28 -27.33
C GLY A 175 11.83 -24.85 -25.93
N GLU A 176 12.49 -25.74 -25.21
CA GLU A 176 13.07 -25.40 -23.90
C GLU A 176 14.22 -24.38 -24.05
N ALA A 177 14.34 -23.48 -23.08
CA ALA A 177 15.46 -22.57 -23.02
C ALA A 177 16.75 -23.40 -22.78
N PRO A 178 17.86 -23.12 -23.50
CA PRO A 178 19.13 -23.78 -23.19
C PRO A 178 19.48 -23.47 -21.73
N ALA A 179 19.91 -24.49 -21.00
CA ALA A 179 20.39 -24.32 -19.63
C ALA A 179 21.47 -23.24 -19.62
N ASN A 180 21.35 -22.28 -18.70
CA ASN A 180 22.37 -21.24 -18.57
C ASN A 180 23.67 -21.89 -18.09
N PRO A 181 24.79 -21.79 -18.84
CA PRO A 181 26.05 -22.43 -18.46
C PRO A 181 26.56 -22.01 -17.07
N GLN A 182 26.19 -20.83 -16.62
CA GLN A 182 26.55 -20.33 -15.26
C GLN A 182 25.94 -21.16 -14.11
N TRP A 183 24.84 -21.87 -14.39
CA TRP A 183 24.18 -22.74 -13.39
C TRP A 183 24.80 -24.12 -13.29
N ASN A 184 25.65 -24.52 -14.26
CA ASN A 184 26.33 -25.82 -14.23
C ASN A 184 27.25 -25.95 -13.01
N ALA A 185 27.90 -24.87 -12.59
CA ALA A 185 28.74 -24.86 -11.38
C ALA A 185 27.95 -25.15 -10.10
N LEU A 186 26.67 -24.70 -10.03
CA LEU A 186 25.78 -24.99 -8.90
C LEU A 186 25.27 -26.43 -8.94
N ALA A 187 24.99 -26.98 -10.12
CA ALA A 187 24.61 -28.39 -10.27
C ALA A 187 25.76 -29.31 -9.84
N ASP A 188 27.03 -28.99 -10.21
CA ASP A 188 28.21 -29.72 -9.78
C ASP A 188 28.45 -29.63 -8.26
N LEU A 189 28.10 -28.50 -7.65
CA LEU A 189 28.19 -28.34 -6.20
C LEU A 189 27.11 -29.15 -5.48
N ALA A 190 25.87 -29.15 -5.98
CA ALA A 190 24.76 -29.93 -5.43
C ALA A 190 25.11 -31.45 -5.44
N SER A 191 25.61 -31.96 -6.57
CA SER A 191 26.02 -33.37 -6.66
C SER A 191 27.16 -33.75 -5.70
N LYS A 192 28.06 -32.81 -5.39
CA LYS A 192 29.12 -33.03 -4.40
C LYS A 192 28.64 -33.01 -2.96
N LEU A 193 27.53 -32.31 -2.68
CA LEU A 193 26.93 -32.27 -1.35
C LEU A 193 26.10 -33.51 -1.04
N GLU A 194 25.39 -34.07 -2.04
CA GLU A 194 24.64 -35.34 -1.89
C GLU A 194 25.53 -36.56 -1.64
N LEU A 195 26.80 -36.52 -2.08
CA LEU A 195 27.80 -37.60 -1.87
C LEU A 195 28.41 -37.60 -0.45
N LYS A 196 28.06 -36.67 0.44
CA LYS A 196 28.58 -36.54 1.79
C LYS A 196 27.64 -36.99 2.91
N HIS A 197 26.51 -37.63 2.56
CA HIS A 197 25.59 -38.22 3.55
C HIS A 197 25.55 -39.74 3.45
#